data_85a86f7ea0c6500b8b671c2d43f7023e
#
_entry.id   85a86f7ea0c6500b8b671c2d43f7023e
#
_cell.length_a   1.000
_cell.length_b   1.000
_cell.length_c   1.000
_cell.angle_alpha   90.00
_cell.angle_beta   90.00
_cell.angle_gamma   90.00
#
_symmetry.space_group_name_H-M   'P 1'
#
loop_
_entity.id
_entity.type
_entity.pdbx_description
1 polymer ?
#
loop_
_entity_poly.entity_id
_entity_poly.type
_entity_poly.pdbx_seq_one_letter_code
_entity_poly.pdbx_strand_id
1 'polypeptide(L)'
;MDTNMKQLRDPEEIRQHIRDIYKENRFMSDYFHIHIDEIHCGSVTVSLKTDPMKHNNHRGRLHGGVLAALADSVTGVTSASVGASVVTVAMTMNFI
;
A
#
# COMPACT_ATOMS: atom_id res chain seq x y z
N MET A 1 -25.35 5.01 4.45
CA MET A 1 -24.19 4.30 4.97
C MET A 1 -24.15 2.91 4.39
N ASP A 2 -23.00 2.49 3.90
CA ASP A 2 -22.87 1.17 3.33
C ASP A 2 -22.85 0.11 4.44
N THR A 3 -23.92 -0.68 4.51
CA THR A 3 -24.04 -1.74 5.50
C THR A 3 -23.14 -2.94 5.19
N ASN A 4 -22.52 -2.96 4.00
CA ASN A 4 -21.60 -4.03 3.62
C ASN A 4 -20.17 -3.78 4.11
N MET A 5 -19.87 -2.59 4.59
CA MET A 5 -18.59 -2.29 5.18
C MET A 5 -18.55 -2.87 6.58
N LYS A 6 -17.88 -4.01 6.70
CA LYS A 6 -17.69 -4.67 7.98
C LYS A 6 -16.34 -4.24 8.56
N GLN A 7 -16.39 -3.71 9.76
CA GLN A 7 -15.16 -3.41 10.48
C GLN A 7 -14.56 -4.72 11.00
N LEU A 8 -13.36 -5.02 10.56
CA LEU A 8 -12.63 -6.19 11.02
C LEU A 8 -11.96 -5.88 12.34
N ARG A 9 -12.08 -6.78 13.32
CA ARG A 9 -11.49 -6.64 14.65
C ARG A 9 -10.53 -7.75 14.99
N ASP A 10 -10.75 -8.95 14.43
CA ASP A 10 -9.86 -10.08 14.63
C ASP A 10 -8.57 -9.85 13.85
N PRO A 11 -7.40 -9.87 14.49
CA PRO A 11 -6.12 -9.69 13.78
C PRO A 11 -5.90 -10.66 12.64
N GLU A 12 -6.34 -11.90 12.76
CA GLU A 12 -6.18 -12.87 11.67
C GLU A 12 -7.09 -12.56 10.47
N GLU A 13 -8.31 -12.10 10.73
CA GLU A 13 -9.20 -11.66 9.67
C GLU A 13 -8.63 -10.44 8.94
N ILE A 14 -8.07 -9.50 9.67
CA ILE A 14 -7.43 -8.31 9.12
C ILE A 14 -6.28 -8.71 8.21
N ARG A 15 -5.39 -9.59 8.68
CA ARG A 15 -4.24 -10.04 7.91
C ARG A 15 -4.68 -10.77 6.65
N GLN A 16 -5.64 -11.65 6.75
CA GLN A 16 -6.13 -12.40 5.60
C GLN A 16 -6.79 -11.49 4.58
N HIS A 17 -7.59 -10.54 5.02
CA HIS A 17 -8.24 -9.57 4.14
C HIS A 17 -7.21 -8.75 3.36
N ILE A 18 -6.16 -8.28 4.02
CA ILE A 18 -5.10 -7.51 3.37
C ILE A 18 -4.31 -8.38 2.40
N ARG A 19 -4.01 -9.62 2.74
CA ARG A 19 -3.34 -10.54 1.83
C ARG A 19 -4.17 -10.82 0.57
N ASP A 20 -5.48 -10.92 0.71
CA ASP A 20 -6.37 -11.13 -0.42
C ASP A 20 -6.40 -9.91 -1.34
N ILE A 21 -6.49 -8.71 -0.76
CA ILE A 21 -6.40 -7.45 -1.50
C ILE A 21 -5.05 -7.36 -2.22
N TYR A 22 -3.97 -7.72 -1.55
CA TYR A 22 -2.62 -7.67 -2.11
C TYR A 22 -2.51 -8.55 -3.36
N LYS A 23 -3.07 -9.75 -3.34
CA LYS A 23 -3.05 -10.65 -4.50
C LYS A 23 -3.79 -10.08 -5.69
N GLU A 24 -4.89 -9.38 -5.46
CA GLU A 24 -5.69 -8.76 -6.50
C GLU A 24 -5.07 -7.44 -6.99
N ASN A 25 -4.33 -6.77 -6.12
CA ASN A 25 -3.66 -5.51 -6.46
C ASN A 25 -2.34 -5.81 -7.18
N ARG A 26 -2.42 -6.05 -8.48
CA ARG A 26 -1.27 -6.41 -9.32
C ARG A 26 -0.23 -5.29 -9.38
N PHE A 27 -0.63 -4.06 -9.19
CA PHE A 27 0.29 -2.92 -9.13
C PHE A 27 1.25 -3.07 -7.96
N MET A 28 0.76 -3.44 -6.78
CA MET A 28 1.59 -3.67 -5.60
C MET A 28 2.36 -4.98 -5.70
N SER A 29 1.67 -6.07 -6.02
CA SER A 29 2.23 -7.42 -5.87
C SER A 29 3.10 -7.84 -7.05
N ASP A 30 2.72 -7.44 -8.26
CA ASP A 30 3.35 -7.93 -9.48
C ASP A 30 4.26 -6.90 -10.12
N TYR A 31 3.80 -5.66 -10.24
CA TYR A 31 4.57 -4.60 -10.89
C TYR A 31 5.69 -4.06 -9.99
N PHE A 32 5.37 -3.64 -8.78
CA PHE A 32 6.36 -3.06 -7.87
C PHE A 32 6.96 -4.06 -6.89
N HIS A 33 6.34 -5.18 -6.65
CA HIS A 33 6.75 -6.15 -5.62
C HIS A 33 6.89 -5.49 -4.24
N ILE A 34 5.90 -4.68 -3.86
CA ILE A 34 5.86 -4.06 -2.54
C ILE A 34 5.60 -5.15 -1.50
N HIS A 35 6.45 -5.19 -0.48
CA HIS A 35 6.37 -6.17 0.59
C HIS A 35 5.54 -5.63 1.74
N ILE A 36 4.60 -6.43 2.22
CA ILE A 36 3.85 -6.09 3.43
C ILE A 36 4.55 -6.78 4.61
N ASP A 37 5.21 -5.99 5.45
CA ASP A 37 6.03 -6.51 6.55
C ASP A 37 5.23 -6.74 7.81
N GLU A 38 4.36 -5.80 8.18
CA GLU A 38 3.52 -5.90 9.38
C GLU A 38 2.12 -5.38 9.09
N ILE A 39 1.14 -6.05 9.67
CA ILE A 39 -0.27 -5.68 9.55
C ILE A 39 -0.89 -5.62 10.95
N HIS A 40 -1.38 -4.44 11.32
CA HIS A 40 -2.14 -4.21 12.53
C HIS A 40 -3.39 -3.41 12.17
N CYS A 41 -4.38 -3.41 13.03
CA CYS A 41 -5.57 -2.58 12.84
C CYS A 41 -5.15 -1.09 12.85
N GLY A 42 -5.30 -0.41 11.71
CA GLY A 42 -4.93 1.00 11.57
C GLY A 42 -3.45 1.28 11.37
N SER A 43 -2.62 0.24 11.24
CA SER A 43 -1.18 0.42 11.05
C SER A 43 -0.62 -0.71 10.17
N VAL A 44 -0.08 -0.36 9.02
CA VAL A 44 0.55 -1.33 8.10
C VAL A 44 1.93 -0.81 7.73
N THR A 45 2.90 -1.70 7.79
CA THR A 45 4.28 -1.39 7.37
C THR A 45 4.58 -2.13 6.07
N VAL A 46 5.05 -1.39 5.09
CA VAL A 46 5.46 -1.95 3.80
C VAL A 46 6.89 -1.57 3.48
N SER A 47 7.52 -2.35 2.64
CA SER A 47 8.86 -2.06 2.13
C SER A 47 8.95 -2.38 0.65
N LEU A 48 9.87 -1.72 -0.01
CA LEU A 48 10.17 -1.93 -1.42
C LEU A 48 11.68 -1.98 -1.59
N LYS A 49 12.19 -3.09 -2.11
CA LYS A 49 13.59 -3.17 -2.51
C LYS A 49 13.74 -2.45 -3.84
N THR A 50 14.48 -1.36 -3.83
CA THR A 50 14.65 -0.55 -5.04
C THR A 50 15.57 -1.24 -6.05
N ASP A 51 15.22 -1.10 -7.31
CA ASP A 51 16.02 -1.55 -8.44
C ASP A 51 16.49 -0.30 -9.19
N PRO A 52 17.82 0.01 -9.16
CA PRO A 52 18.33 1.21 -9.82
C PRO A 52 18.01 1.29 -11.30
N MET A 53 17.88 0.15 -11.97
CA MET A 53 17.59 0.11 -13.41
C MET A 53 16.15 0.48 -13.73
N LYS A 54 15.25 0.36 -12.76
CA LYS A 54 13.81 0.62 -12.96
C LYS A 54 13.28 1.81 -12.18
N HIS A 55 13.85 2.04 -11.01
CA HIS A 55 13.28 2.97 -10.03
C HIS A 55 14.02 4.30 -9.93
N ASN A 56 15.19 4.41 -10.52
CA ASN A 56 15.98 5.64 -10.44
C ASN A 56 15.64 6.59 -11.60
N ASN A 57 15.83 7.88 -11.33
CA ASN A 57 15.75 8.90 -12.37
C ASN A 57 17.08 8.95 -13.13
N HIS A 58 17.16 9.87 -14.11
CA HIS A 58 18.36 10.05 -14.95
C HIS A 58 19.59 10.53 -14.18
N ARG A 59 19.42 10.98 -12.94
CA ARG A 59 20.52 11.42 -12.06
C ARG A 59 21.01 10.33 -11.12
N GLY A 60 20.51 9.11 -11.25
CA GLY A 60 20.90 7.98 -10.41
C GLY A 60 20.28 8.00 -9.02
N ARG A 61 19.22 8.78 -8.81
CA ARG A 61 18.50 8.84 -7.54
C ARG A 61 17.12 8.21 -7.69
N LEU A 62 16.58 7.71 -6.59
CA LEU A 62 15.24 7.12 -6.58
C LEU A 62 14.22 8.14 -7.12
N HIS A 63 13.43 7.71 -8.10
CA HIS A 63 12.40 8.55 -8.69
C HIS A 63 11.30 8.85 -7.68
N GLY A 64 10.90 10.12 -7.58
CA GLY A 64 9.84 10.54 -6.66
C GLY A 64 8.52 9.83 -6.91
N GLY A 65 8.24 9.45 -8.15
CA GLY A 65 7.05 8.66 -8.48
C GLY A 65 6.99 7.31 -7.81
N VAL A 66 8.15 6.68 -7.55
CA VAL A 66 8.21 5.42 -6.79
C VAL A 66 7.80 5.64 -5.36
N LEU A 67 8.27 6.72 -4.73
CA LEU A 67 7.87 7.07 -3.35
C LEU A 67 6.39 7.38 -3.28
N ALA A 68 5.85 8.09 -4.26
CA ALA A 68 4.41 8.39 -4.32
C ALA A 68 3.58 7.11 -4.46
N ALA A 69 4.00 6.18 -5.32
CA ALA A 69 3.31 4.90 -5.51
C ALA A 69 3.33 4.06 -4.22
N LEU A 70 4.47 4.05 -3.52
CA LEU A 70 4.60 3.32 -2.25
C LEU A 70 3.69 3.93 -1.18
N ALA A 71 3.68 5.24 -1.05
CA ALA A 71 2.84 5.95 -0.08
C ALA A 71 1.34 5.73 -0.37
N ASP A 72 0.95 5.81 -1.63
CA ASP A 72 -0.43 5.58 -2.04
C ASP A 72 -0.87 4.15 -1.71
N SER A 73 -0.03 3.19 -2.02
CA SER A 73 -0.31 1.76 -1.79
C SER A 73 -0.46 1.46 -0.29
N VAL A 74 0.45 1.97 0.54
CA VAL A 74 0.39 1.72 1.99
C VAL A 74 -0.82 2.39 2.64
N THR A 75 -1.21 3.56 2.13
CA THR A 75 -2.40 4.25 2.61
C THR A 75 -3.65 3.42 2.33
N GLY A 76 -3.74 2.84 1.14
CA GLY A 76 -4.86 1.98 0.75
C GLY A 76 -5.00 0.75 1.63
N VAL A 77 -3.91 0.01 1.84
CA VAL A 77 -3.96 -1.19 2.68
C VAL A 77 -4.16 -0.87 4.16
N THR A 78 -3.64 0.26 4.63
CA THR A 78 -3.89 0.71 6.00
C THR A 78 -5.37 1.01 6.22
N SER A 79 -6.02 1.66 5.26
CA SER A 79 -7.46 1.89 5.29
C SER A 79 -8.23 0.58 5.32
N ALA A 80 -7.81 -0.40 4.52
CA ALA A 80 -8.43 -1.73 4.51
C ALA A 80 -8.29 -2.44 5.86
N SER A 81 -7.22 -2.17 6.61
CA SER A 81 -7.01 -2.79 7.92
C SER A 81 -8.04 -2.37 8.97
N VAL A 82 -8.78 -1.30 8.73
CA VAL A 82 -9.89 -0.88 9.58
C VAL A 82 -11.25 -1.09 8.90
N GLY A 83 -11.28 -1.86 7.83
CA GLY A 83 -12.51 -2.21 7.12
C GLY A 83 -12.98 -1.21 6.08
N ALA A 84 -12.16 -0.21 5.75
CA ALA A 84 -12.52 0.79 4.75
C ALA A 84 -12.01 0.38 3.37
N SER A 85 -12.88 0.53 2.36
CA SER A 85 -12.48 0.39 0.97
C SER A 85 -12.44 1.79 0.34
N VAL A 86 -11.26 2.18 -0.14
CA VAL A 86 -11.03 3.55 -0.58
C VAL A 86 -10.35 3.59 -1.94
N VAL A 87 -10.50 4.72 -2.63
CA VAL A 87 -9.68 5.06 -3.79
C VAL A 87 -9.08 6.44 -3.56
N THR A 88 -7.88 6.65 -4.07
CA THR A 88 -7.20 7.94 -3.94
C THR A 88 -7.81 8.94 -4.91
N VAL A 89 -8.22 10.09 -4.39
CA VAL A 89 -8.72 11.20 -5.21
C VAL A 89 -7.64 12.25 -5.40
N ALA A 90 -6.88 12.54 -4.35
CA ALA A 90 -5.78 13.51 -4.42
C ALA A 90 -4.70 13.15 -3.41
N MET A 91 -3.46 13.43 -3.77
CA MET A 91 -2.31 13.23 -2.90
C MET A 91 -1.33 14.38 -3.10
N THR A 92 -0.80 14.91 -2.00
CA THR A 92 0.24 15.93 -2.03
C THR A 92 1.47 15.40 -1.31
N MET A 93 2.62 15.50 -1.94
CA MET A 93 3.89 15.04 -1.38
C MET A 93 4.96 16.11 -1.54
N ASN A 94 5.79 16.24 -0.53
CA ASN A 94 6.95 17.12 -0.55
C ASN A 94 8.21 16.28 -0.47
N PHE A 95 9.06 16.37 -1.47
CA PHE A 95 10.33 15.65 -1.52
C PHE A 95 11.45 16.60 -1.10
N ILE A 96 12.14 16.24 -0.03
CA ILE A 96 13.18 17.07 0.58
C ILE A 96 14.56 16.50 0.28
#